data_8d56e65ccc08c4cf6c13c4ef20389c43
#
_entry.id   8d56e65ccc08c4cf6c13c4ef20389c43
#
_cell.length_a   1.000
_cell.length_b   1.000
_cell.length_c   1.000
_cell.angle_alpha   90.00
_cell.angle_beta   90.00
_cell.angle_gamma   90.00
#
_symmetry.space_group_name_H-M   'P 1'
#
loop_
_entity.id
_entity.type
_entity.pdbx_description
1 polymer ?
#
loop_
_entity_poly.entity_id
_entity_poly.type
_entity_poly.pdbx_seq_one_letter_code
_entity_poly.pdbx_strand_id
1 'polypeptide(L)'
;MKFDCVKVSGKVDYVRSVDRMNGGHKAKVSIDGAVIPNLQVSNKLYEELEVGENVTLYGLFKRSNDKEKNTGILYGLAKQNGEKSFATQYRYQVPLFLIVTAAIAFCLTFVAGWIASIFPVLFLFGENSDYMYTTTVFAVIESSLVAAFFLWRALVMFNATSDPEAWETTEAAALSSRFSKLHK
;
A
#
# COMPACT_ATOMS: atom_id res chain seq x y z
N MET A 1 6.50 0.85 4.76
CA MET A 1 5.29 0.13 4.31
C MET A 1 5.58 -0.55 2.99
N LYS A 2 5.30 -1.84 2.86
CA LYS A 2 5.42 -2.59 1.61
C LYS A 2 4.01 -2.97 1.18
N PHE A 3 3.67 -2.67 -0.08
CA PHE A 3 2.45 -3.15 -0.72
C PHE A 3 2.83 -4.27 -1.68
N ASP A 4 2.11 -5.37 -1.61
CA ASP A 4 2.24 -6.48 -2.53
C ASP A 4 1.02 -6.49 -3.44
N CYS A 5 1.26 -6.48 -4.76
CA CYS A 5 0.23 -6.60 -5.79
C CYS A 5 0.10 -8.07 -6.15
N VAL A 6 -1.01 -8.69 -5.83
CA VAL A 6 -1.21 -10.12 -6.09
C VAL A 6 -2.60 -10.39 -6.64
N LYS A 7 -2.72 -11.46 -7.44
CA LYS A 7 -4.00 -12.00 -7.87
C LYS A 7 -4.25 -13.35 -7.24
N VAL A 8 -5.50 -13.57 -6.85
CA VAL A 8 -5.97 -14.81 -6.22
C VAL A 8 -7.19 -15.28 -6.99
N SER A 9 -7.14 -16.50 -7.50
CA SER A 9 -8.25 -17.13 -8.20
C SER A 9 -8.85 -18.22 -7.32
N GLY A 10 -10.17 -18.36 -7.37
CA GLY A 10 -10.89 -19.42 -6.68
C GLY A 10 -12.39 -19.14 -6.59
N LYS A 11 -13.11 -20.05 -5.94
CA LYS A 11 -14.55 -19.94 -5.72
C LYS A 11 -14.83 -19.08 -4.49
N VAL A 12 -15.73 -18.12 -4.64
CA VAL A 12 -16.17 -17.28 -3.52
C VAL A 12 -17.13 -18.08 -2.64
N ASP A 13 -16.74 -18.38 -1.40
CA ASP A 13 -17.60 -19.11 -0.44
C ASP A 13 -18.56 -18.18 0.25
N TYR A 14 -18.08 -17.02 0.71
CA TYR A 14 -18.89 -15.97 1.29
C TYR A 14 -18.23 -14.60 1.20
N VAL A 15 -19.06 -13.57 1.22
CA VAL A 15 -18.69 -12.16 1.35
C VAL A 15 -19.47 -11.56 2.51
N ARG A 16 -18.79 -11.03 3.52
CA ARG A 16 -19.43 -10.40 4.66
C ARG A 16 -18.89 -9.00 4.88
N SER A 17 -19.74 -7.99 4.76
CA SER A 17 -19.40 -6.63 5.18
C SER A 17 -19.24 -6.58 6.70
N VAL A 18 -18.10 -6.06 7.15
CA VAL A 18 -17.78 -5.88 8.57
C VAL A 18 -18.09 -4.43 8.98
N ASP A 19 -17.75 -3.49 8.08
CA ASP A 19 -17.92 -2.06 8.33
C ASP A 19 -18.17 -1.35 7.00
N ARG A 20 -18.96 -0.28 7.04
CA ARG A 20 -19.26 0.55 5.88
C ARG A 20 -18.36 1.77 5.89
N MET A 21 -17.61 1.95 4.80
CA MET A 21 -16.73 3.07 4.62
C MET A 21 -17.31 4.05 3.59
N ASN A 22 -16.80 5.27 3.58
CA ASN A 22 -17.17 6.25 2.56
C ASN A 22 -16.67 5.75 1.17
N GLY A 23 -17.63 5.37 0.30
CA GLY A 23 -17.35 4.84 -1.04
C GLY A 23 -17.06 3.34 -1.13
N GLY A 24 -17.26 2.55 -0.05
CA GLY A 24 -17.02 1.11 -0.06
C GLY A 24 -17.32 0.40 1.25
N HIS A 25 -16.86 -0.84 1.32
CA HIS A 25 -17.04 -1.73 2.45
C HIS A 25 -15.69 -2.29 2.92
N LYS A 26 -15.54 -2.42 4.24
CA LYS A 26 -14.54 -3.30 4.81
C LYS A 26 -15.17 -4.68 4.95
N ALA A 27 -14.70 -5.65 4.18
CA ALA A 27 -15.30 -6.96 4.06
C ALA A 27 -14.34 -8.08 4.49
N LYS A 28 -14.92 -9.21 4.88
CA LYS A 28 -14.29 -10.51 4.95
C LYS A 28 -14.73 -11.29 3.71
N VAL A 29 -13.78 -11.79 2.96
CA VAL A 29 -14.03 -12.60 1.77
C VAL A 29 -13.39 -13.97 1.98
N SER A 30 -14.12 -15.05 1.74
CA SER A 30 -13.59 -16.41 1.72
C SER A 30 -13.52 -16.92 0.30
N ILE A 31 -12.36 -17.46 -0.08
CA ILE A 31 -12.11 -18.05 -1.38
C ILE A 31 -11.50 -19.44 -1.14
N ASP A 32 -12.12 -20.48 -1.67
CA ASP A 32 -11.70 -21.89 -1.50
C ASP A 32 -11.41 -22.24 -0.03
N GLY A 33 -12.27 -21.83 0.90
CA GLY A 33 -12.13 -22.04 2.34
C GLY A 33 -11.11 -21.11 3.03
N ALA A 34 -10.37 -20.30 2.30
CA ALA A 34 -9.37 -19.38 2.85
C ALA A 34 -9.95 -17.99 3.09
N VAL A 35 -9.90 -17.52 4.33
CA VAL A 35 -10.49 -16.24 4.73
C VAL A 35 -9.48 -15.10 4.58
N ILE A 36 -9.86 -14.08 3.85
CA ILE A 36 -9.14 -12.81 3.70
C ILE A 36 -9.90 -11.75 4.51
N PRO A 37 -9.46 -11.44 5.73
CA PRO A 37 -10.07 -10.43 6.56
C PRO A 37 -9.58 -9.03 6.14
N ASN A 38 -10.30 -8.00 6.55
CA ASN A 38 -9.91 -6.60 6.39
C ASN A 38 -9.67 -6.17 4.93
N LEU A 39 -10.44 -6.72 3.99
CA LEU A 39 -10.40 -6.33 2.59
C LEU A 39 -11.29 -5.10 2.38
N GLN A 40 -10.71 -4.00 1.88
CA GLN A 40 -11.45 -2.82 1.45
C GLN A 40 -11.94 -3.05 0.03
N VAL A 41 -13.25 -2.97 -0.16
CA VAL A 41 -13.92 -3.24 -1.44
C VAL A 41 -14.75 -2.03 -1.80
N SER A 42 -14.63 -1.49 -3.01
CA SER A 42 -15.50 -0.41 -3.48
C SER A 42 -16.94 -0.91 -3.62
N ASN A 43 -17.94 -0.01 -3.53
CA ASN A 43 -19.35 -0.38 -3.66
C ASN A 43 -19.60 -1.19 -4.95
N LYS A 44 -19.03 -0.73 -6.07
CA LYS A 44 -19.17 -1.41 -7.35
C LYS A 44 -18.66 -2.86 -7.31
N LEU A 45 -17.43 -3.08 -6.84
CA LEU A 45 -16.85 -4.43 -6.76
C LEU A 45 -17.56 -5.30 -5.70
N TYR A 46 -18.13 -4.70 -4.67
CA TYR A 46 -18.88 -5.42 -3.65
C TYR A 46 -20.20 -6.00 -4.19
N GLU A 47 -20.90 -5.23 -5.03
CA GLU A 47 -22.13 -5.66 -5.71
C GLU A 47 -21.88 -6.74 -6.77
N GLU A 48 -20.70 -6.69 -7.42
CA GLU A 48 -20.30 -7.65 -8.45
C GLU A 48 -19.76 -8.97 -7.88
N LEU A 49 -19.48 -9.03 -6.58
CA LEU A 49 -18.88 -10.18 -5.90
C LEU A 49 -19.97 -11.15 -5.45
N GLU A 50 -20.27 -12.12 -6.31
CA GLU A 50 -21.32 -13.10 -6.07
C GLU A 50 -20.78 -14.38 -5.41
N VAL A 51 -21.51 -14.86 -4.39
CA VAL A 51 -21.18 -16.11 -3.69
C VAL A 51 -21.42 -17.30 -4.61
N GLY A 52 -20.47 -18.19 -4.67
CA GLY A 52 -20.53 -19.40 -5.50
C GLY A 52 -19.87 -19.26 -6.88
N GLU A 53 -19.51 -18.05 -7.31
CA GLU A 53 -18.78 -17.83 -8.56
C GLU A 53 -17.28 -18.10 -8.43
N ASN A 54 -16.67 -18.58 -9.54
CA ASN A 54 -15.22 -18.60 -9.67
C ASN A 54 -14.74 -17.25 -10.19
N VAL A 55 -13.87 -16.63 -9.43
CA VAL A 55 -13.37 -15.28 -9.70
C VAL A 55 -11.87 -15.20 -9.55
N THR A 56 -11.27 -14.21 -10.21
CA THR A 56 -9.89 -13.79 -9.91
C THR A 56 -9.95 -12.41 -9.28
N LEU A 57 -9.52 -12.32 -8.03
CA LEU A 57 -9.38 -11.07 -7.29
C LEU A 57 -8.00 -10.49 -7.48
N TYR A 58 -7.94 -9.22 -7.84
CA TYR A 58 -6.72 -8.42 -7.92
C TYR A 58 -6.64 -7.56 -6.66
N GLY A 59 -5.67 -7.82 -5.80
CA GLY A 59 -5.57 -7.17 -4.50
C GLY A 59 -4.24 -6.46 -4.25
N LEU A 60 -4.33 -5.29 -3.62
CA LEU A 60 -3.20 -4.54 -3.09
C LEU A 60 -3.13 -4.81 -1.59
N PHE A 61 -2.13 -5.55 -1.14
CA PHE A 61 -2.02 -5.95 0.27
C PHE A 61 -0.90 -5.20 0.95
N LYS A 62 -1.26 -4.52 2.04
CA LYS A 62 -0.29 -3.86 2.93
C LYS A 62 0.27 -4.89 3.89
N ARG A 63 1.59 -5.04 3.88
CA ARG A 63 2.31 -5.91 4.82
C ARG A 63 2.78 -5.12 6.03
N SER A 64 2.33 -5.53 7.22
CA SER A 64 2.79 -5.04 8.51
C SER A 64 3.49 -6.16 9.27
N ASN A 65 4.35 -5.80 10.23
CA ASN A 65 4.94 -6.76 11.17
C ASN A 65 3.87 -7.39 12.07
N ASP A 66 2.79 -6.65 12.37
CA ASP A 66 1.62 -7.16 13.06
C ASP A 66 0.59 -7.64 12.02
N LYS A 67 0.35 -8.95 11.99
CA LYS A 67 -0.56 -9.58 11.03
C LYS A 67 -1.99 -9.07 11.12
N GLU A 68 -2.46 -8.68 12.32
CA GLU A 68 -3.81 -8.15 12.52
C GLU A 68 -4.01 -6.77 11.88
N LYS A 69 -2.90 -6.02 11.68
CA LYS A 69 -2.90 -4.72 11.01
C LYS A 69 -2.73 -4.81 9.50
N ASN A 70 -2.62 -6.03 8.97
CA ASN A 70 -2.61 -6.22 7.53
C ASN A 70 -3.98 -5.87 6.96
N THR A 71 -3.97 -5.10 5.92
CA THR A 71 -5.17 -4.68 5.18
C THR A 71 -4.95 -4.94 3.71
N GLY A 72 -6.04 -5.23 3.00
CA GLY A 72 -6.03 -5.34 1.55
C GLY A 72 -7.00 -4.34 0.93
N ILE A 73 -6.71 -3.94 -0.30
CA ILE A 73 -7.62 -3.16 -1.13
C ILE A 73 -7.93 -4.04 -2.35
N LEU A 74 -9.20 -4.34 -2.58
CA LEU A 74 -9.63 -5.01 -3.80
C LEU A 74 -9.56 -4.00 -4.95
N TYR A 75 -8.59 -4.21 -5.83
CA TYR A 75 -8.37 -3.35 -6.98
C TYR A 75 -9.22 -3.75 -8.18
N GLY A 76 -9.45 -5.05 -8.36
CA GLY A 76 -10.23 -5.56 -9.46
C GLY A 76 -10.77 -6.96 -9.24
N LEU A 77 -11.71 -7.31 -10.08
CA LEU A 77 -12.40 -8.59 -10.15
C LEU A 77 -12.45 -9.03 -11.61
N ALA A 78 -12.07 -10.27 -11.89
CA ALA A 78 -12.35 -10.91 -13.16
C ALA A 78 -13.25 -12.14 -12.91
N LYS A 79 -14.39 -12.20 -13.60
CA LYS A 79 -15.32 -13.32 -13.57
C LYS A 79 -14.93 -14.37 -14.60
N GLN A 80 -15.41 -15.59 -14.42
CA GLN A 80 -15.13 -16.70 -15.34
C GLN A 80 -15.71 -16.47 -16.76
N ASN A 81 -16.76 -15.66 -16.88
CA ASN A 81 -17.36 -15.25 -18.15
C ASN A 81 -16.49 -14.28 -18.98
N GLY A 82 -15.32 -13.87 -18.45
CA GLY A 82 -14.41 -12.92 -19.09
C GLY A 82 -14.66 -11.46 -18.73
N GLU A 83 -15.71 -11.14 -17.98
CA GLU A 83 -15.95 -9.79 -17.50
C GLU A 83 -14.91 -9.39 -16.47
N LYS A 84 -14.33 -8.19 -16.65
CA LYS A 84 -13.34 -7.61 -15.74
C LYS A 84 -13.81 -6.27 -15.25
N SER A 85 -13.76 -6.07 -13.96
CA SER A 85 -14.13 -4.80 -13.31
C SER A 85 -12.98 -4.32 -12.44
N PHE A 86 -12.55 -3.08 -12.63
CA PHE A 86 -11.45 -2.49 -11.86
C PHE A 86 -11.89 -1.20 -11.18
N ALA A 87 -11.48 -1.03 -9.93
CA ALA A 87 -11.63 0.20 -9.17
C ALA A 87 -10.46 1.15 -9.49
N THR A 88 -10.47 1.72 -10.69
CA THR A 88 -9.39 2.56 -11.22
C THR A 88 -9.05 3.78 -10.35
N GLN A 89 -9.97 4.20 -9.49
CA GLN A 89 -9.73 5.27 -8.53
C GLN A 89 -8.53 4.98 -7.61
N TYR A 90 -8.31 3.72 -7.21
CA TYR A 90 -7.20 3.33 -6.34
C TYR A 90 -5.83 3.41 -7.04
N ARG A 91 -5.80 3.39 -8.37
CA ARG A 91 -4.58 3.61 -9.15
C ARG A 91 -3.95 4.97 -8.88
N TYR A 92 -4.77 5.97 -8.61
CA TYR A 92 -4.31 7.34 -8.35
C TYR A 92 -4.27 7.66 -6.85
N GLN A 93 -5.22 7.16 -6.07
CA GLN A 93 -5.32 7.47 -4.64
C GLN A 93 -4.11 6.96 -3.84
N VAL A 94 -3.63 5.75 -4.13
CA VAL A 94 -2.49 5.17 -3.40
C VAL A 94 -1.18 5.91 -3.69
N PRO A 95 -0.79 6.16 -4.97
CA PRO A 95 0.37 7.00 -5.28
C PRO A 95 0.24 8.43 -4.74
N LEU A 96 -0.93 9.06 -4.85
CA LEU A 96 -1.17 10.40 -4.31
C LEU A 96 -0.93 10.45 -2.80
N PHE A 97 -1.41 9.46 -2.06
CA PHE A 97 -1.14 9.34 -0.62
C PHE A 97 0.36 9.25 -0.33
N LEU A 98 1.12 8.50 -1.13
CA LEU A 98 2.57 8.38 -0.98
C LEU A 98 3.29 9.70 -1.31
N ILE A 99 2.81 10.47 -2.30
CA ILE A 99 3.35 11.78 -2.64
C ILE A 99 3.11 12.78 -1.49
N VAL A 100 1.91 12.81 -0.92
CA VAL A 100 1.60 13.65 0.25
C VAL A 100 2.48 13.24 1.44
N THR A 101 2.66 11.92 1.65
CA THR A 101 3.56 11.40 2.70
C THR A 101 5.00 11.84 2.45
N ALA A 102 5.47 11.86 1.18
CA ALA A 102 6.80 12.36 0.82
C ALA A 102 6.99 13.83 1.21
N ALA A 103 6.00 14.68 0.94
CA ALA A 103 6.05 16.10 1.30
C ALA A 103 6.10 16.31 2.81
N ILE A 104 5.26 15.59 3.58
CA ILE A 104 5.27 15.65 5.04
C ILE A 104 6.59 15.14 5.59
N ALA A 105 7.08 14.00 5.08
CA ALA A 105 8.35 13.42 5.51
C ALA A 105 9.52 14.36 5.20
N PHE A 106 9.53 15.03 4.04
CA PHE A 106 10.53 16.05 3.72
C PHE A 106 10.54 17.16 4.75
N CYS A 107 9.40 17.77 5.08
CA CYS A 107 9.32 18.84 6.05
C CYS A 107 9.80 18.41 7.44
N LEU A 108 9.34 17.27 7.92
CA LEU A 108 9.73 16.73 9.24
C LEU A 108 11.23 16.42 9.29
N THR A 109 11.75 15.75 8.25
CA THR A 109 13.16 15.37 8.19
C THR A 109 14.04 16.60 8.01
N PHE A 110 13.58 17.62 7.26
CA PHE A 110 14.32 18.87 7.12
C PHE A 110 14.51 19.57 8.47
N VAL A 111 13.45 19.73 9.25
CA VAL A 111 13.55 20.37 10.57
C VAL A 111 14.43 19.56 11.53
N ALA A 112 14.19 18.23 11.61
CA ALA A 112 14.97 17.36 12.48
C ALA A 112 16.43 17.25 12.03
N GLY A 113 16.69 17.11 10.73
CA GLY A 113 18.01 17.03 10.14
C GLY A 113 18.78 18.34 10.29
N TRP A 114 18.11 19.49 10.15
CA TRP A 114 18.74 20.79 10.35
C TRP A 114 19.28 20.94 11.78
N ILE A 115 18.47 20.57 12.79
CA ILE A 115 18.90 20.59 14.21
C ILE A 115 20.04 19.59 14.44
N ALA A 116 19.89 18.34 13.92
CA ALA A 116 20.88 17.29 14.14
C ALA A 116 22.22 17.57 13.45
N SER A 117 22.20 18.26 12.29
CA SER A 117 23.40 18.56 11.50
C SER A 117 24.26 19.67 12.11
N ILE A 118 23.76 20.43 13.09
CA ILE A 118 24.54 21.51 13.73
C ILE A 118 25.85 20.96 14.32
N PHE A 119 25.79 19.86 15.11
CA PHE A 119 26.96 19.31 15.77
C PHE A 119 28.00 18.75 14.78
N PRO A 120 27.67 17.87 13.83
CA PRO A 120 28.65 17.35 12.88
C PRO A 120 29.22 18.45 11.97
N VAL A 121 28.43 19.46 11.59
CA VAL A 121 28.94 20.58 10.78
C VAL A 121 29.95 21.41 11.56
N LEU A 122 29.66 21.79 12.80
CA LEU A 122 30.61 22.51 13.65
C LEU A 122 31.88 21.70 13.89
N PHE A 123 31.77 20.37 14.10
CA PHE A 123 32.92 19.51 14.34
C PHE A 123 33.83 19.36 13.10
N LEU A 124 33.23 19.23 11.90
CA LEU A 124 33.96 18.98 10.65
C LEU A 124 34.51 20.26 10.00
N PHE A 125 33.78 21.37 10.07
CA PHE A 125 34.10 22.61 9.35
C PHE A 125 34.53 23.77 10.23
N GLY A 126 34.35 23.67 11.57
CA GLY A 126 34.72 24.71 12.51
C GLY A 126 33.84 25.97 12.47
N GLU A 127 34.12 26.92 13.38
CA GLU A 127 33.33 28.14 13.53
C GLU A 127 33.52 29.18 12.41
N ASN A 128 34.60 29.07 11.63
CA ASN A 128 34.92 30.03 10.56
C ASN A 128 34.19 29.72 9.23
N SER A 129 33.40 28.65 9.17
CA SER A 129 32.59 28.34 8.00
C SER A 129 31.23 29.01 8.10
N ASP A 130 30.60 29.22 6.96
CA ASP A 130 29.19 29.62 6.89
C ASP A 130 28.30 28.41 7.32
N TYR A 131 28.39 28.11 8.63
CA TYR A 131 27.83 26.88 9.20
C TYR A 131 26.30 26.82 9.00
N MET A 132 25.63 27.96 9.00
CA MET A 132 24.17 28.02 8.74
C MET A 132 23.85 27.55 7.34
N TYR A 133 24.61 27.98 6.34
CA TYR A 133 24.45 27.54 4.96
C TYR A 133 24.75 26.04 4.83
N THR A 134 25.88 25.61 5.38
CA THR A 134 26.31 24.22 5.32
C THR A 134 25.29 23.28 6.01
N THR A 135 24.82 23.63 7.21
CA THR A 135 23.77 22.88 7.92
C THR A 135 22.48 22.78 7.10
N THR A 136 22.08 23.88 6.44
CA THR A 136 20.89 23.89 5.59
C THR A 136 21.06 22.98 4.38
N VAL A 137 22.22 22.99 3.73
CA VAL A 137 22.52 22.09 2.60
C VAL A 137 22.45 20.63 3.01
N PHE A 138 23.05 20.27 4.15
CA PHE A 138 22.98 18.90 4.67
C PHE A 138 21.52 18.49 4.95
N ALA A 139 20.74 19.32 5.63
CA ALA A 139 19.34 19.05 5.91
C ALA A 139 18.48 18.89 4.64
N VAL A 140 18.75 19.70 3.59
CA VAL A 140 18.08 19.55 2.28
C VAL A 140 18.44 18.25 1.62
N ILE A 141 19.70 17.82 1.65
CA ILE A 141 20.14 16.55 1.07
C ILE A 141 19.46 15.38 1.78
N GLU A 142 19.52 15.35 3.10
CA GLU A 142 18.89 14.28 3.91
C GLU A 142 17.39 14.17 3.67
N SER A 143 16.68 15.31 3.74
CA SER A 143 15.24 15.34 3.51
C SER A 143 14.85 14.97 2.08
N SER A 144 15.67 15.36 1.09
CA SER A 144 15.47 15.00 -0.31
C SER A 144 15.62 13.49 -0.54
N LEU A 145 16.58 12.83 0.11
CA LEU A 145 16.75 11.37 0.04
C LEU A 145 15.54 10.64 0.60
N VAL A 146 15.01 11.11 1.74
CA VAL A 146 13.79 10.54 2.33
C VAL A 146 12.59 10.74 1.42
N ALA A 147 12.40 11.96 0.89
CA ALA A 147 11.30 12.24 -0.04
C ALA A 147 11.42 11.41 -1.33
N ALA A 148 12.63 11.30 -1.90
CA ALA A 148 12.90 10.49 -3.09
C ALA A 148 12.52 9.02 -2.90
N PHE A 149 12.75 8.46 -1.71
CA PHE A 149 12.33 7.09 -1.38
C PHE A 149 10.80 6.93 -1.50
N PHE A 150 9.99 7.84 -0.95
CA PHE A 150 8.54 7.78 -1.04
C PHE A 150 8.04 8.02 -2.47
N LEU A 151 8.65 8.96 -3.20
CA LEU A 151 8.31 9.23 -4.60
C LEU A 151 8.63 8.02 -5.49
N TRP A 152 9.78 7.38 -5.29
CA TRP A 152 10.10 6.14 -5.98
C TRP A 152 9.07 5.05 -5.69
N ARG A 153 8.64 4.89 -4.43
CA ARG A 153 7.57 3.96 -4.06
C ARG A 153 6.23 4.29 -4.73
N ALA A 154 5.90 5.58 -4.86
CA ALA A 154 4.71 6.03 -5.57
C ALA A 154 4.77 5.65 -7.06
N LEU A 155 5.91 5.84 -7.72
CA LEU A 155 6.13 5.47 -9.12
C LEU A 155 6.04 3.95 -9.34
N VAL A 156 6.69 3.15 -8.47
CA VAL A 156 6.60 1.69 -8.53
C VAL A 156 5.15 1.22 -8.41
N MET A 157 4.37 1.83 -7.50
CA MET A 157 2.98 1.49 -7.29
C MET A 157 2.11 1.88 -8.47
N PHE A 158 2.33 3.07 -9.03
CA PHE A 158 1.64 3.56 -10.22
C PHE A 158 1.89 2.65 -11.44
N ASN A 159 3.13 2.22 -11.63
CA ASN A 159 3.50 1.30 -12.71
C ASN A 159 2.91 -0.10 -12.49
N ALA A 160 2.98 -0.62 -11.26
CA ALA A 160 2.42 -1.93 -10.93
C ALA A 160 0.90 -2.00 -11.18
N THR A 161 0.17 -0.92 -10.88
CA THR A 161 -1.29 -0.86 -11.12
C THR A 161 -1.66 -0.56 -12.58
N SER A 162 -0.68 -0.34 -13.47
CA SER A 162 -0.93 -0.14 -14.91
C SER A 162 -1.22 -1.44 -15.63
N ASP A 163 -0.62 -2.56 -15.19
CA ASP A 163 -0.85 -3.89 -15.75
C ASP A 163 -1.17 -4.91 -14.63
N PRO A 164 -2.44 -4.99 -14.21
CA PRO A 164 -2.86 -5.96 -13.19
C PRO A 164 -2.71 -7.41 -13.64
N GLU A 165 -2.69 -7.69 -14.94
CA GLU A 165 -2.55 -9.06 -15.47
C GLU A 165 -1.14 -9.61 -15.23
N ALA A 166 -0.14 -8.76 -15.15
CA ALA A 166 1.23 -9.16 -14.84
C ALA A 166 1.46 -9.47 -13.34
N TRP A 167 0.44 -9.28 -12.48
CA TRP A 167 0.60 -9.53 -11.05
C TRP A 167 0.84 -11.00 -10.74
N GLU A 168 1.62 -11.24 -9.69
CA GLU A 168 1.92 -12.59 -9.22
C GLU A 168 0.64 -13.30 -8.74
N THR A 169 0.43 -14.52 -9.23
CA THR A 169 -0.67 -15.37 -8.75
C THR A 169 -0.29 -16.00 -7.43
N THR A 170 -1.14 -15.83 -6.43
CA THR A 170 -0.94 -16.38 -5.08
C THR A 170 -2.15 -17.25 -4.72
N GLU A 171 -1.91 -18.37 -4.08
CA GLU A 171 -2.98 -19.23 -3.56
C GLU A 171 -3.74 -18.51 -2.43
N ALA A 172 -5.05 -18.73 -2.37
CA ALA A 172 -5.91 -18.13 -1.35
C ALA A 172 -5.46 -18.47 0.08
N ALA A 173 -5.03 -19.71 0.32
CA ALA A 173 -4.50 -20.18 1.60
C ALA A 173 -3.20 -19.44 1.99
N ALA A 174 -2.28 -19.26 1.05
CA ALA A 174 -1.04 -18.52 1.28
C ALA A 174 -1.30 -17.04 1.60
N LEU A 175 -2.29 -16.43 0.94
CA LEU A 175 -2.70 -15.06 1.24
C LEU A 175 -3.36 -14.97 2.62
N SER A 176 -4.30 -15.88 2.95
CA SER A 176 -4.97 -15.94 4.25
C SER A 176 -3.98 -16.06 5.41
N SER A 177 -2.92 -16.85 5.27
CA SER A 177 -1.88 -17.03 6.30
C SER A 177 -1.14 -15.74 6.66
N ARG A 178 -1.16 -14.75 5.76
CA ARG A 178 -0.56 -13.41 6.02
C ARG A 178 -1.38 -12.60 7.02
N PHE A 179 -2.67 -12.92 7.21
CA PHE A 179 -3.58 -12.20 8.11
C PHE A 179 -3.85 -12.94 9.41
N SER A 180 -3.55 -14.23 9.51
CA SER A 180 -3.83 -15.04 10.68
C SER A 180 -2.58 -15.36 11.49
N LYS A 181 -2.68 -15.19 12.83
CA LYS A 181 -1.67 -15.69 13.78
C LYS A 181 -1.86 -17.19 14.08
N LEU A 182 -3.04 -17.75 13.72
CA LEU A 182 -3.45 -19.11 14.10
C LEU A 182 -2.95 -20.18 13.14
N HIS A 183 -2.45 -19.83 11.96
CA HIS A 183 -1.79 -20.77 11.06
C HIS A 183 -0.28 -20.76 11.32
N LYS A 184 0.14 -21.57 12.28
CA LYS A 184 1.50 -22.10 12.41
C LYS A 184 1.52 -23.54 11.93
#